data_aa176d458e8a9b71e7b9e398addc2819
#
_entry.id   aa176d458e8a9b71e7b9e398addc2819
#
_cell.length_a   1.000
_cell.length_b   1.000
_cell.length_c   1.000
_cell.angle_alpha   90.00
_cell.angle_beta   90.00
_cell.angle_gamma   90.00
#
_symmetry.space_group_name_H-M   'P 1'
#
loop_
_entity.id
_entity.type
_entity.pdbx_description
1 polymer ?
#
loop_
_entity_poly.entity_id
_entity_poly.type
_entity_poly.pdbx_seq_one_letter_code
_entity_poly.pdbx_strand_id
1 'polypeptide(L)'
;MSRRRRINNIRLQDRDYEILEHLMTYRVTTREVLHRQFFADSDLNAVSKVTSRLIESGHLARHEFLANSVYFTLGLVAAKLLHAPARCAKPLGTQSLYTQFGLLGFCFGEKTQRARLRVARLRDKHPELLKKGVEPSQYVVDASTTPSLLSFVRVDGGGSNDHVLRKIEADIQCRLEIPLCASLMQSGRFQVACVTFTEEKQKEIERKIPAQNFPCAVTVEVVPILRDLLAVLRDNL
;
A
#
# COMPACT_ATOMS: atom_id res chain seq x y z
N MET A 1 17.07 -24.28 23.81
CA MET A 1 17.59 -23.03 24.43
C MET A 1 17.70 -21.98 23.37
N SER A 2 16.80 -20.99 23.39
CA SER A 2 16.79 -19.88 22.41
C SER A 2 17.89 -18.89 22.75
N ARG A 3 18.91 -18.75 21.89
CA ARG A 3 19.93 -17.69 22.00
C ARG A 3 19.24 -16.34 21.89
N ARG A 4 19.12 -15.59 22.99
CA ARG A 4 18.78 -14.16 22.95
C ARG A 4 19.78 -13.46 22.04
N ARG A 5 19.38 -13.11 20.81
CA ARG A 5 20.18 -12.24 19.94
C ARG A 5 20.43 -10.93 20.70
N ARG A 6 21.71 -10.61 20.95
CA ARG A 6 22.10 -9.28 21.43
C ARG A 6 21.65 -8.27 20.37
N ILE A 7 20.76 -7.39 20.75
CA ILE A 7 20.35 -6.25 19.90
C ILE A 7 21.56 -5.32 19.90
N ASN A 8 22.24 -5.21 18.75
CA ASN A 8 23.30 -4.24 18.57
C ASN A 8 22.68 -2.84 18.52
N ASN A 9 23.04 -2.00 19.49
CA ASN A 9 22.65 -0.60 19.47
C ASN A 9 23.42 0.08 18.33
N ILE A 10 22.72 0.40 17.23
CA ILE A 10 23.30 1.13 16.10
C ILE A 10 22.86 2.59 16.15
N ARG A 11 23.71 3.49 15.67
CA ARG A 11 23.32 4.87 15.39
C ARG A 11 22.55 4.89 14.07
N LEU A 12 21.29 5.27 14.11
CA LEU A 12 20.49 5.48 12.92
C LEU A 12 20.92 6.76 12.20
N GLN A 13 20.98 6.70 10.88
CA GLN A 13 21.19 7.82 9.96
C GLN A 13 19.85 8.36 9.47
N ASP A 14 19.83 9.55 8.88
CA ASP A 14 18.59 10.18 8.36
C ASP A 14 17.85 9.27 7.39
N ARG A 15 18.55 8.65 6.45
CA ARG A 15 17.98 7.65 5.53
C ARG A 15 17.32 6.46 6.25
N ASP A 16 17.89 6.02 7.36
CA ASP A 16 17.28 4.93 8.12
C ASP A 16 15.91 5.34 8.68
N TYR A 17 15.80 6.56 9.21
CA TYR A 17 14.52 7.11 9.66
C TYR A 17 13.51 7.23 8.51
N GLU A 18 13.92 7.70 7.34
CA GLU A 18 13.08 7.77 6.14
C GLU A 18 12.53 6.39 5.75
N ILE A 19 13.37 5.34 5.77
CA ILE A 19 12.96 3.95 5.51
C ILE A 19 11.94 3.49 6.57
N LEU A 20 12.17 3.78 7.84
CA LEU A 20 11.25 3.38 8.91
C LEU A 20 9.90 4.13 8.79
N GLU A 21 9.92 5.41 8.43
CA GLU A 21 8.71 6.19 8.19
C GLU A 21 7.94 5.71 6.94
N HIS A 22 8.66 5.32 5.89
CA HIS A 22 8.06 4.66 4.74
C HIS A 22 7.30 3.40 5.17
N LEU A 23 7.89 2.55 6.00
CA LEU A 23 7.22 1.36 6.51
C LEU A 23 6.06 1.65 7.48
N MET A 24 6.10 2.76 8.21
CA MET A 24 4.95 3.25 8.98
C MET A 24 3.76 3.58 8.06
N THR A 25 4.04 4.06 6.86
CA THR A 25 3.02 4.48 5.89
C THR A 25 2.49 3.29 5.10
N TYR A 26 3.37 2.45 4.55
CA TYR A 26 3.03 1.41 3.59
C TYR A 26 2.93 0.01 4.18
N ARG A 27 3.37 -0.19 5.43
CA ARG A 27 3.36 -1.46 6.15
C ARG A 27 4.34 -2.51 5.62
N VAL A 28 4.55 -2.56 4.33
CA VAL A 28 5.48 -3.44 3.64
C VAL A 28 6.32 -2.64 2.65
N THR A 29 7.49 -3.17 2.33
CA THR A 29 8.31 -2.68 1.22
C THR A 29 9.14 -3.81 0.65
N THR A 30 9.68 -3.62 -0.55
CA THR A 30 10.61 -4.55 -1.18
C THR A 30 11.97 -3.87 -1.38
N ARG A 31 12.97 -4.66 -1.75
CA ARG A 31 14.31 -4.16 -2.06
C ARG A 31 14.28 -3.17 -3.23
N GLU A 32 13.47 -3.45 -4.23
CA GLU A 32 13.30 -2.65 -5.45
C GLU A 32 12.67 -1.29 -5.13
N VAL A 33 11.62 -1.28 -4.29
CA VAL A 33 10.98 -0.03 -3.84
C VAL A 33 11.95 0.79 -3.00
N LEU A 34 12.69 0.16 -2.07
CA LEU A 34 13.69 0.86 -1.27
C LEU A 34 14.80 1.44 -2.15
N HIS A 35 15.29 0.68 -3.15
CA HIS A 35 16.29 1.17 -4.08
C HIS A 35 15.82 2.42 -4.81
N ARG A 36 14.63 2.35 -5.42
CA ARG A 36 14.06 3.47 -6.17
C ARG A 36 13.85 4.72 -5.33
N GLN A 37 13.44 4.55 -4.07
CA GLN A 37 13.07 5.68 -3.21
C GLN A 37 14.23 6.30 -2.45
N PHE A 38 15.22 5.50 -2.05
CA PHE A 38 16.25 5.95 -1.11
C PHE A 38 17.69 5.71 -1.59
N PHE A 39 17.85 5.02 -2.73
CA PHE A 39 19.16 4.60 -3.23
C PHE A 39 19.26 4.74 -4.75
N ALA A 40 18.52 5.69 -5.36
CA ALA A 40 18.48 5.84 -6.82
C ALA A 40 19.88 6.01 -7.45
N ASP A 41 20.79 6.70 -6.73
CA ASP A 41 22.17 6.94 -7.17
C ASP A 41 23.16 5.86 -6.70
N SER A 42 22.69 4.73 -6.20
CA SER A 42 23.50 3.65 -5.63
C SER A 42 23.16 2.31 -6.27
N ASP A 43 23.99 1.30 -6.08
CA ASP A 43 23.66 -0.06 -6.49
C ASP A 43 22.72 -0.79 -5.53
N LEU A 44 22.15 -1.90 -5.98
CA LEU A 44 21.30 -2.75 -5.14
C LEU A 44 22.04 -3.35 -3.93
N ASN A 45 23.38 -3.41 -3.94
CA ASN A 45 24.17 -3.90 -2.80
C ASN A 45 24.11 -2.90 -1.64
N ALA A 46 24.02 -1.60 -1.94
CA ALA A 46 23.85 -0.57 -0.91
C ALA A 46 22.56 -0.81 -0.11
N VAL A 47 21.44 -1.13 -0.80
CA VAL A 47 20.18 -1.50 -0.14
C VAL A 47 20.38 -2.72 0.75
N SER A 48 21.06 -3.76 0.23
CA SER A 48 21.28 -5.00 0.99
C SER A 48 22.11 -4.76 2.26
N LYS A 49 23.15 -3.95 2.18
CA LYS A 49 23.99 -3.59 3.35
C LYS A 49 23.17 -2.88 4.43
N VAL A 50 22.37 -1.89 4.03
CA VAL A 50 21.55 -1.12 4.97
C VAL A 50 20.44 -1.98 5.56
N THR A 51 19.71 -2.74 4.76
CA THR A 51 18.64 -3.61 5.25
C THR A 51 19.19 -4.71 6.17
N SER A 52 20.33 -5.33 5.86
CA SER A 52 20.96 -6.32 6.75
C SER A 52 21.30 -5.72 8.11
N ARG A 53 21.95 -4.54 8.13
CA ARG A 53 22.26 -3.81 9.36
C ARG A 53 21.03 -3.49 10.20
N LEU A 54 19.94 -3.04 9.54
CA LEU A 54 18.67 -2.72 10.21
C LEU A 54 17.94 -3.97 10.71
N ILE A 55 18.06 -5.12 10.03
CA ILE A 55 17.52 -6.40 10.47
C ILE A 55 18.29 -6.92 11.69
N GLU A 56 19.62 -6.90 11.66
CA GLU A 56 20.49 -7.34 12.76
C GLU A 56 20.23 -6.54 14.04
N SER A 57 19.94 -5.25 13.90
CA SER A 57 19.60 -4.36 15.02
C SER A 57 18.11 -4.38 15.42
N GLY A 58 17.29 -5.19 14.75
CA GLY A 58 15.87 -5.34 15.06
C GLY A 58 14.99 -4.17 14.64
N HIS A 59 15.50 -3.25 13.80
CA HIS A 59 14.71 -2.13 13.26
C HIS A 59 13.86 -2.56 12.06
N LEU A 60 14.32 -3.53 11.26
CA LEU A 60 13.54 -4.18 10.21
C LEU A 60 13.29 -5.65 10.55
N ALA A 61 12.21 -6.20 10.02
CA ALA A 61 11.93 -7.62 9.95
C ALA A 61 11.83 -8.05 8.48
N ARG A 62 12.51 -9.17 8.15
CA ARG A 62 12.49 -9.77 6.82
C ARG A 62 11.52 -10.95 6.82
N HIS A 63 10.67 -11.02 5.81
CA HIS A 63 9.69 -12.09 5.62
C HIS A 63 9.79 -12.63 4.19
N GLU A 64 9.59 -13.91 4.02
CA GLU A 64 9.43 -14.57 2.72
C GLU A 64 7.95 -14.67 2.36
N PHE A 65 7.61 -14.55 1.07
CA PHE A 65 6.22 -14.60 0.61
C PHE A 65 6.02 -15.37 -0.70
N LEU A 66 7.03 -15.40 -1.56
CA LEU A 66 7.12 -16.23 -2.77
C LEU A 66 8.50 -16.89 -2.78
N ALA A 67 8.68 -17.93 -3.59
CA ALA A 67 9.99 -18.55 -3.76
C ALA A 67 11.03 -17.48 -4.16
N ASN A 68 12.06 -17.34 -3.31
CA ASN A 68 13.15 -16.36 -3.46
C ASN A 68 12.75 -14.87 -3.39
N SER A 69 11.50 -14.56 -3.01
CA SER A 69 11.04 -13.18 -2.86
C SER A 69 10.82 -12.83 -1.39
N VAL A 70 11.28 -11.64 -1.02
CA VAL A 70 11.21 -11.16 0.35
C VAL A 70 10.58 -9.77 0.42
N TYR A 71 9.91 -9.50 1.54
CA TYR A 71 9.47 -8.17 1.89
C TYR A 71 9.95 -7.81 3.29
N PHE A 72 9.94 -6.53 3.57
CA PHE A 72 10.32 -5.99 4.86
C PHE A 72 9.12 -5.33 5.55
N THR A 73 9.11 -5.44 6.87
CA THR A 73 8.23 -4.68 7.76
C THR A 73 9.08 -3.96 8.81
N LEU A 74 8.46 -3.12 9.63
CA LEU A 74 9.13 -2.64 10.84
C LEU A 74 9.57 -3.83 11.69
N GLY A 75 10.76 -3.74 12.30
CA GLY A 75 11.15 -4.62 13.38
C GLY A 75 10.61 -4.14 14.74
N LEU A 76 10.70 -4.98 15.77
CA LEU A 76 10.18 -4.65 17.11
C LEU A 76 10.84 -3.41 17.72
N VAL A 77 12.14 -3.19 17.45
CA VAL A 77 12.89 -2.02 17.95
C VAL A 77 12.34 -0.74 17.33
N ALA A 78 12.19 -0.74 15.99
CA ALA A 78 11.61 0.41 15.29
C ALA A 78 10.14 0.64 15.64
N ALA A 79 9.34 -0.41 15.82
CA ALA A 79 7.96 -0.25 16.23
C ALA A 79 7.86 0.44 17.60
N LYS A 80 8.73 0.12 18.55
CA LYS A 80 8.82 0.81 19.83
C LYS A 80 9.30 2.26 19.68
N LEU A 81 10.35 2.49 18.91
CA LEU A 81 10.92 3.81 18.63
C LEU A 81 9.89 4.78 18.04
N LEU A 82 9.07 4.30 17.12
CA LEU A 82 8.06 5.08 16.41
C LEU A 82 6.67 5.04 17.08
N HIS A 83 6.56 4.49 18.28
CA HIS A 83 5.29 4.29 18.98
C HIS A 83 4.22 3.56 18.14
N ALA A 84 4.67 2.66 17.24
CA ALA A 84 3.79 1.85 16.41
C ALA A 84 3.30 0.61 17.17
N PRO A 85 2.09 0.12 16.88
CA PRO A 85 1.62 -1.13 17.47
C PRO A 85 2.55 -2.32 17.16
N ALA A 86 2.78 -3.21 18.12
CA ALA A 86 3.69 -4.36 17.95
C ALA A 86 3.32 -5.28 16.78
N ARG A 87 2.03 -5.29 16.37
CA ARG A 87 1.58 -5.99 15.15
C ARG A 87 2.26 -5.49 13.86
N CYS A 88 2.84 -4.27 13.88
CA CYS A 88 3.58 -3.73 12.73
C CYS A 88 4.89 -4.46 12.46
N ALA A 89 5.42 -5.18 13.44
CA ALA A 89 6.63 -5.99 13.33
C ALA A 89 6.34 -7.48 13.02
N LYS A 90 5.08 -7.86 12.86
CA LYS A 90 4.68 -9.25 12.54
C LYS A 90 4.48 -9.40 11.03
N PRO A 91 4.69 -10.61 10.48
CA PRO A 91 4.30 -10.92 9.11
C PRO A 91 2.81 -10.65 8.92
N LEU A 92 2.42 -10.26 7.73
CA LEU A 92 1.02 -10.07 7.38
C LEU A 92 0.41 -11.40 6.97
N GLY A 93 -0.86 -11.60 7.33
CA GLY A 93 -1.65 -12.68 6.72
C GLY A 93 -1.83 -12.44 5.22
N THR A 94 -2.02 -13.50 4.45
CA THR A 94 -1.93 -13.52 2.99
C THR A 94 -2.84 -12.48 2.32
N GLN A 95 -4.10 -12.35 2.76
CA GLN A 95 -5.02 -11.35 2.21
C GLN A 95 -4.59 -9.90 2.51
N SER A 96 -4.09 -9.66 3.73
CA SER A 96 -3.55 -8.33 4.09
C SER A 96 -2.29 -8.01 3.28
N LEU A 97 -1.42 -9.00 3.10
CA LEU A 97 -0.20 -8.87 2.30
C LEU A 97 -0.54 -8.51 0.85
N TYR A 98 -1.49 -9.22 0.24
CA TYR A 98 -2.00 -8.95 -1.09
C TYR A 98 -2.48 -7.50 -1.24
N THR A 99 -3.31 -7.03 -0.30
CA THR A 99 -3.80 -5.64 -0.30
C THR A 99 -2.66 -4.63 -0.16
N GLN A 100 -1.69 -4.89 0.73
CA GLN A 100 -0.57 -3.96 0.93
C GLN A 100 0.35 -3.90 -0.29
N PHE A 101 0.58 -5.02 -0.99
CA PHE A 101 1.34 -5.04 -2.24
C PHE A 101 0.62 -4.30 -3.37
N GLY A 102 -0.71 -4.43 -3.46
CA GLY A 102 -1.51 -3.66 -4.41
C GLY A 102 -1.38 -2.16 -4.18
N LEU A 103 -1.50 -1.70 -2.93
CA LEU A 103 -1.32 -0.29 -2.56
C LEU A 103 0.12 0.18 -2.81
N LEU A 104 1.12 -0.64 -2.48
CA LEU A 104 2.53 -0.32 -2.71
C LEU A 104 2.81 -0.17 -4.21
N GLY A 105 2.35 -1.12 -5.04
CA GLY A 105 2.49 -1.08 -6.49
C GLY A 105 1.79 0.13 -7.12
N PHE A 106 0.60 0.47 -6.66
CA PHE A 106 -0.13 1.65 -7.10
C PHE A 106 0.61 2.97 -6.77
N CYS A 107 1.22 3.05 -5.58
CA CYS A 107 1.95 4.26 -5.18
C CYS A 107 3.33 4.38 -5.84
N PHE A 108 4.00 3.25 -6.12
CA PHE A 108 5.37 3.23 -6.65
C PHE A 108 5.45 2.65 -8.07
N GLY A 109 4.36 2.74 -8.83
CA GLY A 109 4.37 2.50 -10.27
C GLY A 109 5.30 3.46 -11.01
N GLU A 110 5.48 3.26 -12.30
CA GLU A 110 6.32 4.14 -13.11
C GLU A 110 5.70 5.55 -13.21
N LYS A 111 6.57 6.58 -13.07
CA LYS A 111 6.23 8.00 -13.28
C LYS A 111 5.07 8.53 -12.42
N THR A 112 4.82 7.98 -11.25
CA THR A 112 3.76 8.44 -10.35
C THR A 112 4.32 9.30 -9.20
N GLN A 113 3.56 10.31 -8.77
CA GLN A 113 3.83 11.11 -7.57
C GLN A 113 2.71 10.87 -6.53
N ARG A 114 2.52 9.62 -6.20
CA ARG A 114 1.44 9.15 -5.33
C ARG A 114 1.94 8.90 -3.92
N ALA A 115 1.19 9.38 -2.95
CA ALA A 115 1.50 9.18 -1.54
C ALA A 115 0.27 8.65 -0.79
N ARG A 116 0.44 7.52 -0.11
CA ARG A 116 -0.59 6.96 0.78
C ARG A 116 -0.80 7.87 1.98
N LEU A 117 -2.04 8.13 2.33
CA LEU A 117 -2.39 8.89 3.52
C LEU A 117 -2.29 7.99 4.77
N ARG A 118 -1.55 8.47 5.78
CA ARG A 118 -1.48 7.80 7.09
C ARG A 118 -2.80 7.99 7.84
N VAL A 119 -3.32 6.93 8.44
CA VAL A 119 -4.55 6.97 9.25
C VAL A 119 -4.44 8.00 10.40
N ALA A 120 -3.25 8.15 11.01
CA ALA A 120 -3.01 9.19 12.01
C ALA A 120 -3.26 10.59 11.44
N ARG A 121 -2.71 10.90 10.25
CA ARG A 121 -2.91 12.18 9.58
C ARG A 121 -4.38 12.42 9.20
N LEU A 122 -5.09 11.35 8.79
CA LEU A 122 -6.53 11.44 8.52
C LEU A 122 -7.30 11.77 9.79
N ARG A 123 -6.94 11.14 10.93
CA ARG A 123 -7.59 11.41 12.22
C ARG A 123 -7.45 12.88 12.65
N ASP A 124 -6.27 13.47 12.40
CA ASP A 124 -5.98 14.83 12.83
C ASP A 124 -6.58 15.89 11.89
N LYS A 125 -6.60 15.61 10.56
CA LYS A 125 -6.97 16.62 9.56
C LYS A 125 -8.32 16.38 8.89
N HIS A 126 -8.74 15.13 8.79
CA HIS A 126 -9.93 14.69 8.04
C HIS A 126 -10.64 13.54 8.77
N PRO A 127 -11.06 13.74 10.05
CA PRO A 127 -11.68 12.68 10.84
C PRO A 127 -12.96 12.10 10.22
N GLU A 128 -13.64 12.87 9.36
CA GLU A 128 -14.80 12.44 8.58
C GLU A 128 -14.49 11.25 7.64
N LEU A 129 -13.24 11.09 7.20
CA LEU A 129 -12.80 9.93 6.40
C LEU A 129 -12.61 8.65 7.21
N LEU A 130 -12.77 8.72 8.53
CA LEU A 130 -12.70 7.58 9.46
C LEU A 130 -14.08 7.02 9.83
N LYS A 131 -15.13 7.37 9.07
CA LYS A 131 -16.49 6.87 9.29
C LYS A 131 -16.51 5.34 9.32
N LYS A 132 -17.35 4.76 10.20
CA LYS A 132 -17.53 3.31 10.30
C LYS A 132 -17.95 2.73 8.92
N GLY A 133 -17.31 1.65 8.51
CA GLY A 133 -17.56 1.01 7.20
C GLY A 133 -16.68 1.54 6.05
N VAL A 134 -15.91 2.61 6.30
CA VAL A 134 -14.95 3.15 5.33
C VAL A 134 -13.56 2.66 5.70
N GLU A 135 -12.84 2.04 4.76
CA GLU A 135 -11.46 1.61 4.98
C GLU A 135 -10.49 2.80 4.85
N PRO A 136 -9.96 3.31 5.96
CA PRO A 136 -9.17 4.55 5.93
C PRO A 136 -7.75 4.35 5.43
N SER A 137 -7.29 3.11 5.35
CA SER A 137 -5.89 2.81 5.00
C SER A 137 -5.64 2.77 3.49
N GLN A 138 -6.67 3.00 2.66
CA GLN A 138 -6.61 2.88 1.21
C GLN A 138 -6.70 4.23 0.47
N TYR A 139 -6.59 5.35 1.19
CA TYR A 139 -6.52 6.66 0.55
C TYR A 139 -5.11 7.02 0.10
N VAL A 140 -5.02 7.52 -1.12
CA VAL A 140 -3.79 7.95 -1.78
C VAL A 140 -4.01 9.33 -2.41
N VAL A 141 -3.06 10.23 -2.25
CA VAL A 141 -3.04 11.51 -2.96
C VAL A 141 -2.09 11.38 -4.15
N ASP A 142 -2.56 11.77 -5.32
CA ASP A 142 -1.74 11.92 -6.51
C ASP A 142 -1.44 13.41 -6.72
N ALA A 143 -0.17 13.77 -6.60
CA ALA A 143 0.33 15.13 -6.76
C ALA A 143 0.86 15.40 -8.18
N SER A 144 0.78 14.43 -9.10
CA SER A 144 1.15 14.62 -10.51
C SER A 144 0.13 15.46 -11.28
N THR A 145 -1.07 15.65 -10.71
CA THR A 145 -2.14 16.46 -11.27
C THR A 145 -2.27 17.81 -10.54
N THR A 146 -2.76 18.84 -11.24
CA THR A 146 -3.08 20.14 -10.65
C THR A 146 -4.54 20.49 -10.95
N PRO A 147 -5.41 20.54 -9.94
CA PRO A 147 -5.20 20.24 -8.51
C PRO A 147 -4.95 18.76 -8.22
N SER A 148 -4.33 18.47 -7.06
CA SER A 148 -4.06 17.10 -6.62
C SER A 148 -5.36 16.27 -6.51
N LEU A 149 -5.26 15.00 -6.87
CA LEU A 149 -6.36 14.04 -6.92
C LEU A 149 -6.34 13.13 -5.69
N LEU A 150 -7.46 12.98 -5.01
CA LEU A 150 -7.64 12.01 -3.95
C LEU A 150 -8.17 10.71 -4.55
N SER A 151 -7.45 9.62 -4.35
CA SER A 151 -7.85 8.29 -4.80
C SER A 151 -8.23 7.40 -3.62
N PHE A 152 -9.33 6.69 -3.72
CA PHE A 152 -9.55 5.50 -2.92
C PHE A 152 -9.13 4.28 -3.73
N VAL A 153 -8.20 3.48 -3.20
CA VAL A 153 -7.62 2.36 -3.94
C VAL A 153 -8.30 1.06 -3.54
N ARG A 154 -8.99 0.44 -4.48
CA ARG A 154 -9.58 -0.88 -4.35
C ARG A 154 -8.65 -1.93 -4.96
N VAL A 155 -8.10 -2.83 -4.16
CA VAL A 155 -7.32 -3.97 -4.66
C VAL A 155 -8.28 -5.14 -4.95
N ASP A 156 -8.24 -5.63 -6.19
CA ASP A 156 -9.07 -6.74 -6.65
C ASP A 156 -8.56 -8.07 -6.11
N GLY A 157 -9.34 -8.74 -5.30
CA GLY A 157 -9.01 -10.03 -4.67
C GLY A 157 -9.24 -11.26 -5.57
N GLY A 158 -9.35 -11.10 -6.91
CA GLY A 158 -9.51 -12.22 -7.85
C GLY A 158 -10.95 -12.69 -8.07
N GLY A 159 -11.95 -11.88 -7.69
CA GLY A 159 -13.37 -12.12 -7.98
C GLY A 159 -13.75 -11.91 -9.45
N SER A 160 -15.01 -12.17 -9.82
CA SER A 160 -15.53 -11.83 -11.15
C SER A 160 -15.56 -10.30 -11.35
N ASN A 161 -15.54 -9.85 -12.61
CA ASN A 161 -15.57 -8.43 -12.96
C ASN A 161 -16.82 -7.74 -12.40
N ASP A 162 -17.98 -8.39 -12.44
CA ASP A 162 -19.22 -7.84 -11.86
C ASP A 162 -19.15 -7.73 -10.34
N HIS A 163 -18.42 -8.64 -9.67
CA HIS A 163 -18.17 -8.52 -8.25
C HIS A 163 -17.27 -7.31 -7.94
N VAL A 164 -16.23 -7.09 -8.74
CA VAL A 164 -15.33 -5.93 -8.60
C VAL A 164 -16.12 -4.63 -8.78
N LEU A 165 -16.93 -4.52 -9.83
CA LEU A 165 -17.75 -3.33 -10.10
C LEU A 165 -18.75 -3.05 -8.99
N ARG A 166 -19.45 -4.08 -8.47
CA ARG A 166 -20.34 -3.91 -7.29
C ARG A 166 -19.58 -3.42 -6.05
N LYS A 167 -18.34 -3.86 -5.85
CA LYS A 167 -17.50 -3.37 -4.74
C LYS A 167 -17.09 -1.90 -4.94
N ILE A 168 -16.74 -1.52 -6.17
CA ILE A 168 -16.44 -0.12 -6.52
C ILE A 168 -17.67 0.75 -6.28
N GLU A 169 -18.84 0.32 -6.72
CA GLU A 169 -20.10 1.03 -6.48
C GLU A 169 -20.36 1.22 -4.98
N ALA A 170 -20.26 0.17 -4.18
CA ALA A 170 -20.41 0.24 -2.74
C ALA A 170 -19.42 1.20 -2.08
N ASP A 171 -18.17 1.22 -2.56
CA ASP A 171 -17.13 2.16 -2.10
C ASP A 171 -17.49 3.61 -2.41
N ILE A 172 -18.04 3.87 -3.59
CA ILE A 172 -18.49 5.19 -4.02
C ILE A 172 -19.68 5.63 -3.16
N GLN A 173 -20.69 4.79 -3.00
CA GLN A 173 -21.90 5.10 -2.21
C GLN A 173 -21.56 5.43 -0.75
N CYS A 174 -20.71 4.64 -0.10
CA CYS A 174 -20.26 4.94 1.26
C CYS A 174 -19.56 6.31 1.38
N ARG A 175 -18.91 6.77 0.32
CA ARG A 175 -18.16 8.04 0.30
C ARG A 175 -18.99 9.23 -0.11
N LEU A 176 -20.05 9.04 -0.87
CA LEU A 176 -21.03 10.09 -1.15
C LEU A 176 -21.71 10.62 0.12
N GLU A 177 -21.78 9.79 1.17
CA GLU A 177 -22.28 10.22 2.48
C GLU A 177 -21.28 11.05 3.29
N ILE A 178 -20.03 11.23 2.80
CA ILE A 178 -19.00 12.05 3.42
C ILE A 178 -18.92 13.38 2.68
N PRO A 179 -19.27 14.53 3.29
CA PRO A 179 -19.34 15.81 2.59
C PRO A 179 -18.08 16.19 1.82
N LEU A 180 -16.91 15.93 2.42
CA LEU A 180 -15.62 16.16 1.76
C LEU A 180 -15.48 15.33 0.48
N CYS A 181 -15.80 14.03 0.53
CA CYS A 181 -15.69 13.17 -0.65
C CYS A 181 -16.71 13.57 -1.73
N ALA A 182 -17.95 13.88 -1.35
CA ALA A 182 -18.98 14.33 -2.27
C ALA A 182 -18.55 15.62 -3.00
N SER A 183 -18.01 16.60 -2.29
CA SER A 183 -17.48 17.84 -2.87
C SER A 183 -16.30 17.57 -3.82
N LEU A 184 -15.38 16.67 -3.44
CA LEU A 184 -14.25 16.30 -4.30
C LEU A 184 -14.72 15.53 -5.55
N MET A 185 -15.76 14.69 -5.46
CA MET A 185 -16.36 14.03 -6.63
C MET A 185 -16.98 15.05 -7.59
N GLN A 186 -17.77 15.99 -7.06
CA GLN A 186 -18.40 17.05 -7.87
C GLN A 186 -17.37 17.93 -8.58
N SER A 187 -16.22 18.18 -7.94
CA SER A 187 -15.14 18.97 -8.53
C SER A 187 -14.16 18.16 -9.40
N GLY A 188 -14.41 16.87 -9.63
CA GLY A 188 -13.53 15.97 -10.40
C GLY A 188 -12.18 15.68 -9.71
N ARG A 189 -12.09 15.88 -8.38
CA ARG A 189 -10.86 15.70 -7.60
C ARG A 189 -10.86 14.42 -6.76
N PHE A 190 -11.80 13.55 -6.99
CA PHE A 190 -11.88 12.23 -6.37
C PHE A 190 -12.01 11.14 -7.43
N GLN A 191 -11.33 10.03 -7.21
CA GLN A 191 -11.49 8.82 -8.02
C GLN A 191 -11.48 7.55 -7.16
N VAL A 192 -12.01 6.48 -7.73
CA VAL A 192 -11.73 5.12 -7.25
C VAL A 192 -10.74 4.47 -8.21
N ALA A 193 -9.58 4.09 -7.70
CA ALA A 193 -8.57 3.37 -8.46
C ALA A 193 -8.68 1.87 -8.14
N CYS A 194 -9.07 1.08 -9.12
CA CYS A 194 -9.07 -0.38 -9.03
C CYS A 194 -7.69 -0.92 -9.42
N VAL A 195 -7.07 -1.67 -8.53
CA VAL A 195 -5.80 -2.33 -8.80
C VAL A 195 -6.05 -3.81 -9.05
N THR A 196 -5.70 -4.27 -10.24
CA THR A 196 -5.86 -5.67 -10.67
C THR A 196 -4.50 -6.32 -10.96
N PHE A 197 -4.48 -7.55 -11.46
CA PHE A 197 -3.28 -8.37 -11.57
C PHE A 197 -2.92 -8.78 -13.01
N THR A 198 -3.82 -8.57 -14.01
CA THR A 198 -3.54 -8.80 -15.43
C THR A 198 -4.14 -7.71 -16.31
N GLU A 199 -3.54 -7.50 -17.49
CA GLU A 199 -4.03 -6.55 -18.50
C GLU A 199 -5.38 -6.97 -19.08
N GLU A 200 -5.62 -8.28 -19.26
CA GLU A 200 -6.88 -8.80 -19.78
C GLU A 200 -8.03 -8.39 -18.84
N LYS A 201 -7.81 -8.58 -17.54
CA LYS A 201 -8.82 -8.21 -16.54
C LYS A 201 -9.02 -6.71 -16.45
N GLN A 202 -7.94 -5.93 -16.57
CA GLN A 202 -8.02 -4.47 -16.68
C GLN A 202 -8.95 -4.07 -17.82
N LYS A 203 -8.66 -4.53 -19.05
CA LYS A 203 -9.46 -4.22 -20.26
C LYS A 203 -10.93 -4.61 -20.11
N GLU A 204 -11.20 -5.77 -19.51
CA GLU A 204 -12.57 -6.23 -19.28
C GLU A 204 -13.34 -5.36 -18.29
N ILE A 205 -12.70 -4.94 -17.19
CA ILE A 205 -13.31 -4.03 -16.20
C ILE A 205 -13.53 -2.66 -16.85
N GLU A 206 -12.51 -2.08 -17.50
CA GLU A 206 -12.59 -0.79 -18.19
C GLU A 206 -13.73 -0.74 -19.22
N ARG A 207 -13.93 -1.80 -19.97
CA ARG A 207 -15.05 -1.90 -20.94
C ARG A 207 -16.42 -1.79 -20.28
N LYS A 208 -16.56 -2.21 -19.02
CA LYS A 208 -17.84 -2.23 -18.31
C LYS A 208 -18.10 -0.94 -17.50
N ILE A 209 -17.07 -0.14 -17.19
CA ILE A 209 -17.18 1.08 -16.39
C ILE A 209 -18.18 2.10 -16.99
N PRO A 210 -18.17 2.41 -18.30
CA PRO A 210 -19.07 3.43 -18.85
C PRO A 210 -20.57 3.14 -18.61
N ALA A 211 -20.95 1.85 -18.59
CA ALA A 211 -22.34 1.45 -18.36
C ALA A 211 -22.81 1.63 -16.91
N GLN A 212 -21.89 1.87 -15.95
CA GLN A 212 -22.23 1.99 -14.53
C GLN A 212 -22.64 3.41 -14.13
N ASN A 213 -22.37 4.43 -14.95
CA ASN A 213 -22.66 5.83 -14.66
C ASN A 213 -22.18 6.30 -13.27
N PHE A 214 -20.95 5.97 -12.90
CA PHE A 214 -20.38 6.36 -11.61
C PHE A 214 -20.26 7.89 -11.49
N PRO A 215 -20.51 8.49 -10.30
CA PRO A 215 -20.45 9.93 -10.09
C PRO A 215 -19.01 10.48 -9.97
N CYS A 216 -18.00 9.63 -10.07
CA CYS A 216 -16.58 10.02 -10.09
C CYS A 216 -15.81 9.15 -11.08
N ALA A 217 -14.58 9.55 -11.39
CA ALA A 217 -13.68 8.76 -12.21
C ALA A 217 -13.37 7.40 -11.55
N VAL A 218 -13.36 6.35 -12.37
CA VAL A 218 -12.89 5.02 -11.98
C VAL A 218 -11.77 4.64 -12.93
N THR A 219 -10.59 4.37 -12.39
CA THR A 219 -9.41 3.94 -13.16
C THR A 219 -9.06 2.50 -12.81
N VAL A 220 -8.43 1.79 -13.73
CA VAL A 220 -7.96 0.43 -13.47
C VAL A 220 -6.47 0.35 -13.80
N GLU A 221 -5.68 -0.16 -12.87
CA GLU A 221 -4.23 -0.30 -13.04
C GLU A 221 -3.78 -1.73 -12.72
N VAL A 222 -2.77 -2.20 -13.43
CA VAL A 222 -2.20 -3.54 -13.24
C VAL A 222 -0.99 -3.44 -12.32
N VAL A 223 -0.98 -4.28 -11.29
CA VAL A 223 0.19 -4.53 -10.43
C VAL A 223 0.57 -6.01 -10.58
N PRO A 224 1.55 -6.34 -11.43
CA PRO A 224 1.80 -7.73 -11.88
C PRO A 224 2.09 -8.71 -10.74
N ILE A 225 2.80 -8.29 -9.69
CA ILE A 225 3.12 -9.16 -8.53
C ILE A 225 1.88 -9.74 -7.84
N LEU A 226 0.73 -9.10 -7.99
CA LEU A 226 -0.53 -9.57 -7.42
C LEU A 226 -0.99 -10.90 -8.02
N ARG A 227 -0.60 -11.20 -9.26
CA ARG A 227 -0.89 -12.48 -9.91
C ARG A 227 -0.25 -13.64 -9.15
N ASP A 228 1.03 -13.50 -8.82
CA ASP A 228 1.78 -14.55 -8.13
C ASP A 228 1.30 -14.71 -6.68
N LEU A 229 1.02 -13.59 -6.01
CA LEU A 229 0.42 -13.60 -4.66
C LEU A 229 -0.97 -14.25 -4.65
N LEU A 230 -1.77 -14.06 -5.69
CA LEU A 230 -3.10 -14.67 -5.79
C LEU A 230 -3.02 -16.18 -6.00
N ALA A 231 -2.03 -16.67 -6.74
CA ALA A 231 -1.78 -18.11 -6.87
C ALA A 231 -1.50 -18.74 -5.50
N VAL A 232 -0.58 -18.16 -4.72
CA VAL A 232 -0.28 -18.62 -3.36
C VAL A 232 -1.50 -18.57 -2.43
N LEU A 233 -2.37 -17.55 -2.59
CA LEU A 233 -3.63 -17.46 -1.82
C LEU A 233 -4.56 -18.64 -2.10
N ARG A 234 -4.66 -19.05 -3.37
CA ARG A 234 -5.55 -20.15 -3.78
C ARG A 234 -5.03 -21.51 -3.37
N ASP A 235 -3.71 -21.68 -3.35
CA ASP A 235 -3.07 -22.94 -2.93
C ASP A 235 -3.15 -23.18 -1.41
N ASN A 236 -3.46 -22.15 -0.62
CA ASN A 236 -3.58 -22.23 0.84
C ASN A 236 -5.04 -22.21 1.35
N LEU A 237 -6.03 -22.25 0.44
CA LEU A 237 -7.47 -22.37 0.73
C LEU A 237 -7.98 -23.79 0.41
#